data_e050fd1c62d8c41a3edd66a0cca24399
#
_entry.id   e050fd1c62d8c41a3edd66a0cca24399
#
_cell.length_a   1.000
_cell.length_b   1.000
_cell.length_c   1.000
_cell.angle_alpha   90.00
_cell.angle_beta   90.00
_cell.angle_gamma   90.00
#
_symmetry.space_group_name_H-M   'P 1'
#
loop_
_entity.id
_entity.type
_entity.pdbx_description
1 polymer ?
#
loop_
_entity_poly.entity_id
_entity_poly.type
_entity_poly.pdbx_seq_one_letter_code
_entity_poly.pdbx_strand_id
1 'polypeptide(L)'
;MTVDELLEHGFEAVSLPDGSREIDGVYIGDLLSWVMGRAQMDNAWITIMTNVNTIAVASLADTSCVILAEGVEMEHDLIETAQQKDVNILRSSKPIYETAVQLHELLA
;
A
#
# COMPACT_ATOMS: atom_id res chain seq x y z
N MET A 1 9.89 5.91 -9.15
CA MET A 1 10.08 4.58 -8.52
C MET A 1 8.83 3.76 -8.71
N THR A 2 8.96 2.51 -9.12
CA THR A 2 7.85 1.58 -9.28
C THR A 2 7.60 0.80 -8.00
N VAL A 3 6.40 0.21 -7.90
CA VAL A 3 6.01 -0.58 -6.72
C VAL A 3 6.96 -1.75 -6.50
N ASP A 4 7.32 -2.49 -7.55
CA ASP A 4 8.19 -3.65 -7.44
C ASP A 4 9.61 -3.30 -7.00
N GLU A 5 10.10 -2.09 -7.28
CA GLU A 5 11.41 -1.65 -6.81
C GLU A 5 11.49 -1.57 -5.28
N LEU A 6 10.36 -1.38 -4.59
CA LEU A 6 10.33 -1.37 -3.13
C LEU A 6 10.75 -2.71 -2.53
N LEU A 7 10.58 -3.81 -3.26
CA LEU A 7 11.00 -5.14 -2.79
C LEU A 7 12.51 -5.22 -2.56
N GLU A 8 13.28 -4.41 -3.25
CA GLU A 8 14.74 -4.35 -3.08
C GLU A 8 15.15 -3.61 -1.80
N HIS A 9 14.21 -2.98 -1.13
CA HIS A 9 14.44 -2.15 0.06
C HIS A 9 13.78 -2.69 1.32
N GLY A 10 13.50 -4.00 1.36
CA GLY A 10 13.00 -4.66 2.57
C GLY A 10 11.48 -4.71 2.70
N PHE A 11 10.74 -4.19 1.73
CA PHE A 11 9.29 -4.38 1.70
C PHE A 11 8.96 -5.77 1.15
N GLU A 12 7.94 -6.41 1.72
CA GLU A 12 7.52 -7.75 1.30
C GLU A 12 6.28 -7.66 0.40
N ALA A 13 6.25 -8.45 -0.66
CA ALA A 13 5.07 -8.52 -1.51
C ALA A 13 3.98 -9.34 -0.83
N VAL A 14 2.77 -8.78 -0.74
CA VAL A 14 1.57 -9.47 -0.28
C VAL A 14 0.69 -9.77 -1.48
N SER A 15 0.46 -8.76 -2.32
CA SER A 15 -0.25 -8.87 -3.58
C SER A 15 0.46 -7.96 -4.58
N LEU A 16 0.85 -8.47 -5.74
CA LEU A 16 1.64 -7.69 -6.69
C LEU A 16 1.17 -7.91 -8.13
N PRO A 17 -0.11 -7.66 -8.42
CA PRO A 17 -0.63 -7.86 -9.78
C PRO A 17 -0.11 -6.84 -10.81
N ASP A 18 0.34 -5.68 -10.34
CA ASP A 18 0.81 -4.59 -11.22
C ASP A 18 2.03 -3.91 -10.62
N GLY A 19 3.14 -4.64 -10.51
CA GLY A 19 4.37 -4.16 -9.87
C GLY A 19 5.09 -3.06 -10.63
N SER A 20 4.81 -2.88 -11.92
CA SER A 20 5.46 -1.84 -12.73
C SER A 20 4.84 -0.46 -12.55
N ARG A 21 3.77 -0.36 -11.77
CA ARG A 21 3.07 0.91 -11.56
C ARG A 21 3.96 1.90 -10.81
N GLU A 22 3.98 3.15 -11.29
CA GLU A 22 4.75 4.23 -10.66
C GLU A 22 4.09 4.71 -9.37
N ILE A 23 4.92 5.15 -8.43
CA ILE A 23 4.47 5.76 -7.18
C ILE A 23 4.66 7.27 -7.28
N ASP A 24 3.58 8.01 -7.04
CA ASP A 24 3.60 9.48 -6.99
C ASP A 24 2.97 9.93 -5.68
N GLY A 25 3.79 10.25 -4.71
CA GLY A 25 3.34 10.72 -3.41
C GLY A 25 2.94 9.62 -2.45
N VAL A 26 2.65 10.02 -1.24
CA VAL A 26 2.34 9.13 -0.11
C VAL A 26 1.14 9.68 0.64
N TYR A 27 0.23 8.81 1.04
CA TYR A 27 -0.83 9.14 1.97
C TYR A 27 -0.78 8.17 3.16
N ILE A 28 -0.97 8.67 4.38
CA ILE A 28 -0.97 7.87 5.60
C ILE A 28 -2.32 8.04 6.28
N GLY A 29 -3.00 6.96 6.59
CA GLY A 29 -4.24 7.05 7.33
C GLY A 29 -4.98 5.73 7.43
N ASP A 30 -5.77 5.61 8.50
CA ASP A 30 -6.54 4.40 8.81
C ASP A 30 -8.04 4.68 8.82
N LEU A 31 -8.45 5.93 8.73
CA LEU A 31 -9.87 6.28 8.63
C LEU A 31 -10.27 6.26 7.16
N LEU A 32 -10.95 5.20 6.75
CA LEU A 32 -11.19 4.92 5.33
C LEU A 32 -11.96 6.04 4.61
N SER A 33 -12.91 6.70 5.30
CA SER A 33 -13.64 7.82 4.69
C SER A 33 -12.71 8.99 4.33
N TRP A 34 -11.67 9.21 5.12
CA TRP A 34 -10.69 10.24 4.81
C TRP A 34 -9.76 9.81 3.69
N VAL A 35 -9.35 8.54 3.70
CA VAL A 35 -8.51 8.01 2.62
C VAL A 35 -9.22 8.18 1.28
N MET A 36 -10.51 7.84 1.23
CA MET A 36 -11.31 7.98 0.01
C MET A 36 -11.33 9.41 -0.54
N GLY A 37 -11.40 10.40 0.35
CA GLY A 37 -11.49 11.80 -0.06
C GLY A 37 -10.16 12.51 -0.22
N ARG A 38 -9.06 11.94 0.27
CA ARG A 38 -7.78 12.65 0.39
C ARG A 38 -6.60 11.95 -0.28
N ALA A 39 -6.58 10.61 -0.33
CA ALA A 39 -5.55 9.91 -1.07
C ALA A 39 -5.76 10.17 -2.55
N GLN A 40 -4.67 10.28 -3.30
CA GLN A 40 -4.72 10.60 -4.71
C GLN A 40 -4.25 9.43 -5.56
N MET A 41 -4.62 9.44 -6.82
CA MET A 41 -4.17 8.46 -7.79
C MET A 41 -2.64 8.33 -7.72
N ASP A 42 -2.17 7.09 -7.80
CA ASP A 42 -0.74 6.73 -7.76
C ASP A 42 -0.05 6.96 -6.41
N ASN A 43 -0.78 7.36 -5.36
CA ASN A 43 -0.18 7.39 -4.02
C ASN A 43 0.18 6.01 -3.53
N ALA A 44 1.28 5.91 -2.77
CA ALA A 44 1.51 4.79 -1.88
C ALA A 44 0.74 5.08 -0.59
N TRP A 45 -0.19 4.21 -0.23
CA TRP A 45 -1.02 4.41 0.96
C TRP A 45 -0.52 3.54 2.10
N ILE A 46 -0.01 4.18 3.16
CA ILE A 46 0.48 3.50 4.36
C ILE A 46 -0.68 3.40 5.36
N THR A 47 -0.97 2.18 5.81
CA THR A 47 -2.05 1.91 6.75
C THR A 47 -1.74 0.63 7.54
N ILE A 48 -2.53 0.40 8.60
CA ILE A 48 -2.51 -0.87 9.32
C ILE A 48 -3.83 -1.63 9.16
N MET A 49 -4.74 -1.12 8.34
CA MET A 49 -6.05 -1.74 8.12
C MET A 49 -5.94 -2.89 7.15
N THR A 50 -6.40 -4.07 7.55
CA THR A 50 -6.23 -5.31 6.77
C THR A 50 -7.56 -5.97 6.40
N ASN A 51 -8.67 -5.24 6.44
CA ASN A 51 -9.99 -5.79 6.09
C ASN A 51 -10.32 -5.59 4.61
N VAL A 52 -11.44 -6.16 4.18
CA VAL A 52 -11.87 -6.10 2.78
C VAL A 52 -12.08 -4.66 2.29
N ASN A 53 -12.46 -3.75 3.17
CA ASN A 53 -12.69 -2.36 2.79
C ASN A 53 -11.39 -1.65 2.42
N THR A 54 -10.25 -2.08 2.96
CA THR A 54 -8.94 -1.55 2.55
C THR A 54 -8.73 -1.78 1.05
N ILE A 55 -9.05 -2.97 0.57
CA ILE A 55 -8.90 -3.32 -0.85
C ILE A 55 -9.86 -2.47 -1.70
N ALA A 56 -11.11 -2.34 -1.26
CA ALA A 56 -12.11 -1.56 -1.98
C ALA A 56 -11.70 -0.09 -2.09
N VAL A 57 -11.23 0.49 -1.00
CA VAL A 57 -10.80 1.91 -0.97
C VAL A 57 -9.57 2.11 -1.85
N ALA A 58 -8.59 1.21 -1.79
CA ALA A 58 -7.40 1.31 -2.63
C ALA A 58 -7.76 1.27 -4.12
N SER A 59 -8.70 0.42 -4.50
CA SER A 59 -9.17 0.32 -5.88
C SER A 59 -9.88 1.60 -6.31
N LEU A 60 -10.78 2.13 -5.49
CA LEU A 60 -11.56 3.33 -5.83
C LEU A 60 -10.70 4.59 -5.85
N ALA A 61 -9.76 4.73 -4.92
CA ALA A 61 -8.84 5.85 -4.88
C ALA A 61 -7.72 5.74 -5.91
N ASP A 62 -7.59 4.58 -6.53
CA ASP A 62 -6.59 4.30 -7.56
C ASP A 62 -5.16 4.53 -7.06
N THR A 63 -4.88 4.08 -5.84
CA THR A 63 -3.52 4.14 -5.29
C THR A 63 -2.60 3.19 -6.04
N SER A 64 -1.31 3.51 -6.09
CA SER A 64 -0.33 2.62 -6.73
C SER A 64 -0.10 1.35 -5.92
N CYS A 65 -0.15 1.47 -4.60
CA CYS A 65 -0.03 0.33 -3.68
C CYS A 65 -0.56 0.70 -2.30
N VAL A 66 -0.88 -0.34 -1.53
CA VAL A 66 -1.10 -0.24 -0.09
C VAL A 66 0.15 -0.77 0.59
N ILE A 67 0.66 -0.06 1.59
CA ILE A 67 1.78 -0.53 2.40
C ILE A 67 1.27 -0.76 3.81
N LEU A 68 1.22 -2.03 4.20
CA LEU A 68 0.82 -2.43 5.54
C LEU A 68 2.03 -2.29 6.46
N ALA A 69 1.99 -1.34 7.38
CA ALA A 69 3.06 -1.09 8.34
C ALA A 69 2.89 -1.94 9.60
N GLU A 70 3.82 -1.83 10.53
CA GLU A 70 3.79 -2.50 11.84
C GLU A 70 3.82 -4.03 11.74
N GLY A 71 4.18 -4.58 10.61
CA GLY A 71 4.23 -6.02 10.42
C GLY A 71 2.86 -6.71 10.43
N VAL A 72 1.75 -5.97 10.29
CA VAL A 72 0.43 -6.59 10.28
C VAL A 72 0.25 -7.49 9.05
N GLU A 73 -0.55 -8.52 9.21
CA GLU A 73 -0.76 -9.51 8.14
C GLU A 73 -2.20 -9.47 7.65
N MET A 74 -2.37 -9.72 6.35
CA MET A 74 -3.67 -9.83 5.72
C MET A 74 -4.04 -11.29 5.55
N GLU A 75 -5.32 -11.64 5.77
CA GLU A 75 -5.80 -12.99 5.58
C GLU A 75 -5.68 -13.43 4.12
N HIS A 76 -5.45 -14.73 3.91
CA HIS A 76 -5.20 -15.29 2.58
C HIS A 76 -6.33 -15.00 1.59
N ASP A 77 -7.58 -15.12 2.01
CA ASP A 77 -8.73 -14.86 1.15
C ASP A 77 -8.76 -13.42 0.65
N LEU A 78 -8.34 -12.48 1.49
CA LEU A 78 -8.27 -11.06 1.12
C LEU A 78 -7.12 -10.78 0.17
N ILE A 79 -6.01 -11.52 0.30
CA ILE A 79 -4.90 -11.41 -0.64
C ILE A 79 -5.35 -11.84 -2.04
N GLU A 80 -6.10 -12.93 -2.15
CA GLU A 80 -6.66 -13.36 -3.44
C GLU A 80 -7.58 -12.31 -4.03
N THR A 81 -8.43 -11.69 -3.19
CA THR A 81 -9.32 -10.61 -3.63
C THR A 81 -8.52 -9.42 -4.17
N ALA A 82 -7.43 -9.05 -3.48
CA ALA A 82 -6.58 -7.95 -3.91
C ALA A 82 -5.95 -8.24 -5.28
N GLN A 83 -5.49 -9.46 -5.50
CA GLN A 83 -4.91 -9.88 -6.77
C GLN A 83 -5.94 -9.79 -7.89
N GLN A 84 -7.17 -10.25 -7.65
CA GLN A 84 -8.25 -10.22 -8.63
C GLN A 84 -8.68 -8.79 -8.99
N LYS A 85 -8.52 -7.86 -8.05
CA LYS A 85 -8.91 -6.45 -8.24
C LYS A 85 -7.72 -5.56 -8.66
N ASP A 86 -6.60 -6.16 -9.00
CA ASP A 86 -5.39 -5.45 -9.42
C ASP A 86 -4.87 -4.47 -8.37
N VAL A 87 -5.00 -4.81 -7.10
CA VAL A 87 -4.52 -3.98 -5.98
C VAL A 87 -3.17 -4.50 -5.50
N ASN A 88 -2.14 -3.67 -5.61
CA ASN A 88 -0.83 -3.96 -5.07
C ASN A 88 -0.83 -3.74 -3.56
N ILE A 89 -0.36 -4.73 -2.81
CA ILE A 89 -0.20 -4.62 -1.36
C ILE A 89 1.18 -5.11 -0.99
N LEU A 90 1.93 -4.27 -0.30
CA LEU A 90 3.23 -4.60 0.26
C LEU A 90 3.14 -4.55 1.78
N ARG A 91 4.14 -5.12 2.45
CA ARG A 91 4.20 -5.12 3.90
C ARG A 91 5.56 -4.61 4.36
N SER A 92 5.54 -3.79 5.43
CA SER A 92 6.72 -3.33 6.14
C SER A 92 6.67 -3.85 7.57
N SER A 93 7.77 -4.40 8.06
CA SER A 93 7.88 -4.81 9.46
C SER A 93 8.12 -3.64 10.40
N LYS A 94 8.41 -2.46 9.85
CA LYS A 94 8.71 -1.26 10.62
C LYS A 94 7.45 -0.53 11.07
N PRO A 95 7.53 0.24 12.17
CA PRO A 95 6.45 1.15 12.54
C PRO A 95 6.10 2.14 11.43
N ILE A 96 4.93 2.76 11.56
CA ILE A 96 4.42 3.69 10.54
C ILE A 96 5.39 4.82 10.26
N TYR A 97 5.95 5.43 11.30
CA TYR A 97 6.85 6.57 11.13
C TYR A 97 8.10 6.17 10.34
N GLU A 98 8.77 5.10 10.74
CA GLU A 98 10.00 4.64 10.06
C GLU A 98 9.70 4.19 8.63
N THR A 99 8.55 3.56 8.40
CA THR A 99 8.12 3.19 7.05
C THR A 99 7.95 4.44 6.18
N ALA A 100 7.30 5.47 6.74
CA ALA A 100 7.07 6.72 6.01
C ALA A 100 8.38 7.44 5.69
N VAL A 101 9.31 7.50 6.65
CA VAL A 101 10.62 8.13 6.45
C VAL A 101 11.41 7.40 5.36
N GLN A 102 11.45 6.07 5.42
CA GLN A 102 12.13 5.29 4.40
C GLN A 102 11.54 5.56 3.02
N LEU A 103 10.22 5.56 2.91
CA LEU A 103 9.56 5.80 1.64
C LEU A 103 9.83 7.21 1.12
N HIS A 104 9.83 8.21 2.02
CA HIS A 104 10.18 9.58 1.66
C HIS A 104 11.58 9.66 1.04
N GLU A 105 12.54 9.00 1.65
CA GLU A 105 13.92 9.00 1.15
C GLU A 105 14.03 8.29 -0.21
N LEU A 106 13.31 7.20 -0.40
CA LEU A 106 13.33 6.46 -1.67
C LEU A 106 12.68 7.22 -2.80
N LEU A 107 11.66 8.03 -2.52
CA LEU A 107 10.93 8.80 -3.53
C LEU A 107 11.55 10.17 -3.80
N ALA A 108 12.50 10.59 -3.00
CA ALA A 108 13.15 11.89 -3.14
C ALA A 108 14.03 11.98 -4.40
#